data_2607e8436e194302cd9b5d90bd886ccb
#
_entry.id   2607e8436e194302cd9b5d90bd886ccb
#
_cell.length_a   1.000
_cell.length_b   1.000
_cell.length_c   1.000
_cell.angle_alpha   90.00
_cell.angle_beta   90.00
_cell.angle_gamma   90.00
#
_symmetry.space_group_name_H-M   'P 1'
#
loop_
_entity.id
_entity.type
_entity.pdbx_description
1 polymer ?
#
loop_
_entity_poly.entity_id
_entity_poly.type
_entity_poly.pdbx_seq_one_letter_code
_entity_poly.pdbx_strand_id
1 'polypeptide(L)'
;MPISVSEPHLSFNSLSLIWPDGTPCFENLTGAVSAPVTALIGDNGSGKSTLLKLLAGTLEPTSGSISRPGTVAYLPQDLGLTPQTTIADLFAITDVLDALTALEAGDYSEELYDRIGDNWDAAEQAQAALAASGFSPALAATDARALMRRTVGTLSGGEAVTAALTALVATRPGVLLLDEPTNNLDADARATLYRLLDTLPCPVLVVSHDRDLLERVDEVLELRQGTLRSFTGNYSAYRQAIDSEQDAAARHLREAKQVERQEKRERIEAETKLARAARAGATAQANRRGSRMSMGLAASSAQRSAAKIRQTHQGRLDAATATRKARERDIREDQAIYLDLPGTRVPAGKRVLELTLRQGTGADSSPYQGEQEQADDGAAAATPLPERLIVQGPERLRLAGANGSGKSTLLRAIMGDAQAADTAHYTCDYRVANTGYLPQRLALPQDQSMLQLVMAANPTLTEQQVRDDLARLLFRRERVHLPVGVLSGGERFRVALATVLLASPAPQLLILDEPTNNLDMASVDWLIQALASYEGALLVVSHDEAFCAQLGLTDVLTLPKHH
;
A
#
# COMPACT_ATOMS: atom_id res chain seq x y z
N MET A 1 44.02 11.80 12.73
CA MET A 1 42.61 11.63 12.28
C MET A 1 42.44 10.17 11.95
N PRO A 2 41.57 9.41 12.60
CA PRO A 2 41.30 8.05 12.19
C PRO A 2 40.58 8.13 10.83
N ILE A 3 41.13 7.44 9.84
CA ILE A 3 40.49 7.18 8.58
C ILE A 3 39.29 6.27 8.93
N SER A 4 38.09 6.83 8.93
CA SER A 4 36.88 6.05 8.96
C SER A 4 36.89 5.19 7.69
N VAL A 5 37.21 3.93 7.84
CA VAL A 5 36.96 2.93 6.81
C VAL A 5 35.42 2.88 6.74
N SER A 6 34.84 3.50 5.73
CA SER A 6 33.42 3.36 5.47
C SER A 6 33.16 1.88 5.24
N GLU A 7 32.33 1.28 6.10
CA GLU A 7 31.86 -0.09 5.89
C GLU A 7 31.29 -0.19 4.48
N PRO A 8 31.50 -1.31 3.78
CA PRO A 8 31.01 -1.47 2.43
C PRO A 8 29.49 -1.42 2.43
N HIS A 9 28.93 -0.40 1.81
CA HIS A 9 27.48 -0.21 1.70
C HIS A 9 26.98 -0.78 0.36
N LEU A 10 25.75 -1.28 0.34
CA LEU A 10 25.06 -1.58 -0.92
C LEU A 10 24.79 -0.24 -1.62
N SER A 11 25.39 -0.03 -2.79
CA SER A 11 25.20 1.21 -3.54
C SER A 11 25.00 0.92 -5.03
N PHE A 12 24.28 1.82 -5.70
CA PHE A 12 24.04 1.75 -7.13
C PHE A 12 24.11 3.14 -7.75
N ASN A 13 24.63 3.20 -8.96
CA ASN A 13 24.86 4.46 -9.66
C ASN A 13 24.34 4.39 -11.09
N SER A 14 23.56 5.43 -11.46
CA SER A 14 22.94 5.60 -12.79
C SER A 14 22.24 4.34 -13.30
N LEU A 15 21.58 3.63 -12.38
CA LEU A 15 20.92 2.36 -12.66
C LEU A 15 19.67 2.61 -13.52
N SER A 16 19.57 1.91 -14.65
CA SER A 16 18.42 1.99 -15.55
C SER A 16 17.93 0.59 -15.92
N LEU A 17 16.63 0.46 -16.02
CA LEU A 17 15.98 -0.74 -16.53
C LEU A 17 14.91 -0.39 -17.55
N ILE A 18 15.00 -0.97 -18.74
CA ILE A 18 14.02 -0.88 -19.82
C ILE A 18 13.52 -2.29 -20.10
N TRP A 19 12.22 -2.48 -20.08
CA TRP A 19 11.61 -3.78 -20.37
C TRP A 19 11.77 -4.15 -21.85
N PRO A 20 11.64 -5.44 -22.22
CA PRO A 20 11.79 -5.90 -23.62
C PRO A 20 10.83 -5.23 -24.61
N ASP A 21 9.69 -4.71 -24.13
CA ASP A 21 8.72 -3.94 -24.93
C ASP A 21 9.12 -2.47 -25.15
N GLY A 22 10.29 -2.05 -24.64
CA GLY A 22 10.80 -0.69 -24.72
C GLY A 22 10.27 0.25 -23.64
N THR A 23 9.44 -0.22 -22.71
CA THR A 23 8.91 0.61 -21.61
C THR A 23 9.97 0.79 -20.52
N PRO A 24 10.35 2.03 -20.15
CA PRO A 24 11.29 2.24 -19.05
C PRO A 24 10.61 1.96 -17.70
N CYS A 25 11.26 1.17 -16.85
CA CYS A 25 10.88 1.00 -15.47
C CYS A 25 11.38 2.19 -14.64
N PHE A 26 12.65 2.51 -14.77
CA PHE A 26 13.31 3.72 -14.26
C PHE A 26 14.61 4.01 -15.01
N GLU A 27 15.07 5.24 -14.94
CA GLU A 27 16.27 5.73 -15.62
C GLU A 27 17.16 6.51 -14.64
N ASN A 28 18.47 6.22 -14.68
CA ASN A 28 19.49 6.95 -13.90
C ASN A 28 19.25 6.97 -12.39
N LEU A 29 18.72 5.90 -11.78
CA LEU A 29 18.60 5.78 -10.33
C LEU A 29 19.98 5.71 -9.68
N THR A 30 20.18 6.53 -8.64
CA THR A 30 21.40 6.50 -7.81
C THR A 30 20.99 6.50 -6.35
N GLY A 31 21.60 5.62 -5.55
CA GLY A 31 21.30 5.48 -4.14
C GLY A 31 22.24 4.54 -3.41
N ALA A 32 22.08 4.50 -2.10
CA ALA A 32 22.82 3.60 -1.23
C ALA A 32 21.95 3.16 -0.06
N VAL A 33 22.25 1.99 0.49
CA VAL A 33 21.68 1.45 1.74
C VAL A 33 22.80 1.42 2.75
N SER A 34 22.76 2.34 3.71
CA SER A 34 23.83 2.54 4.70
C SER A 34 23.32 2.50 6.14
N ALA A 35 22.03 2.76 6.36
CA ALA A 35 21.43 2.66 7.67
C ALA A 35 21.17 1.19 8.06
N PRO A 36 21.11 0.87 9.37
CA PRO A 36 20.80 -0.48 9.83
C PRO A 36 19.51 -1.02 9.23
N VAL A 37 18.43 -0.25 9.25
CA VAL A 37 17.17 -0.60 8.62
C VAL A 37 16.69 0.55 7.72
N THR A 38 16.64 0.30 6.43
CA THR A 38 16.17 1.25 5.41
C THR A 38 14.87 0.75 4.81
N ALA A 39 13.83 1.58 4.79
CA ALA A 39 12.59 1.28 4.09
C ALA A 39 12.64 1.80 2.64
N LEU A 40 12.15 1.02 1.69
CA LEU A 40 11.87 1.47 0.32
C LEU A 40 10.36 1.55 0.11
N ILE A 41 9.87 2.77 -0.02
CA ILE A 41 8.45 3.08 -0.22
C ILE A 41 8.19 3.66 -1.62
N GLY A 42 6.94 3.64 -2.04
CA GLY A 42 6.49 4.20 -3.33
C GLY A 42 5.20 3.56 -3.79
N ASP A 43 4.57 4.14 -4.79
CA ASP A 43 3.29 3.66 -5.34
C ASP A 43 3.42 2.22 -5.88
N ASN A 44 2.31 1.49 -5.94
CA ASN A 44 2.29 0.18 -6.58
C ASN A 44 2.63 0.31 -8.07
N GLY A 45 3.54 -0.55 -8.54
CA GLY A 45 4.07 -0.47 -9.90
C GLY A 45 5.22 0.53 -10.11
N SER A 46 5.70 1.21 -9.07
CA SER A 46 6.85 2.14 -9.17
C SER A 46 8.20 1.44 -9.43
N GLY A 47 8.25 0.10 -9.34
CA GLY A 47 9.47 -0.68 -9.58
C GLY A 47 10.23 -1.09 -8.31
N LYS A 48 9.64 -1.02 -7.11
CA LYS A 48 10.27 -1.41 -5.83
C LYS A 48 10.83 -2.84 -5.86
N SER A 49 9.99 -3.83 -6.13
CA SER A 49 10.40 -5.24 -6.22
C SER A 49 11.39 -5.47 -7.37
N THR A 50 11.28 -4.72 -8.46
CA THR A 50 12.21 -4.75 -9.58
C THR A 50 13.59 -4.24 -9.15
N LEU A 51 13.64 -3.14 -8.38
CA LEU A 51 14.88 -2.63 -7.81
C LEU A 51 15.52 -3.65 -6.87
N LEU A 52 14.74 -4.28 -5.98
CA LEU A 52 15.26 -5.35 -5.11
C LEU A 52 15.86 -6.51 -5.91
N LYS A 53 15.21 -6.96 -6.99
CA LYS A 53 15.72 -8.02 -7.87
C LYS A 53 17.02 -7.65 -8.56
N LEU A 54 17.18 -6.39 -8.98
CA LEU A 54 18.43 -5.89 -9.54
C LEU A 54 19.55 -5.87 -8.47
N LEU A 55 19.23 -5.37 -7.27
CA LEU A 55 20.18 -5.33 -6.14
C LEU A 55 20.58 -6.73 -5.69
N ALA A 56 19.65 -7.69 -5.71
CA ALA A 56 19.91 -9.10 -5.43
C ALA A 56 20.73 -9.81 -6.53
N GLY A 57 20.76 -9.26 -7.74
CA GLY A 57 21.43 -9.89 -8.89
C GLY A 57 20.60 -10.97 -9.59
N THR A 58 19.31 -11.07 -9.29
CA THR A 58 18.38 -11.99 -9.99
C THR A 58 17.85 -11.39 -11.32
N LEU A 59 18.06 -10.10 -11.51
CA LEU A 59 17.77 -9.36 -12.73
C LEU A 59 18.99 -8.49 -13.08
N GLU A 60 19.32 -8.38 -14.37
CA GLU A 60 20.40 -7.51 -14.83
C GLU A 60 19.88 -6.14 -15.25
N PRO A 61 20.59 -5.05 -14.92
CA PRO A 61 20.21 -3.72 -15.36
C PRO A 61 20.52 -3.50 -16.83
N THR A 62 19.76 -2.64 -17.50
CA THR A 62 20.06 -2.20 -18.87
C THR A 62 21.33 -1.33 -18.90
N SER A 63 21.55 -0.52 -17.87
CA SER A 63 22.78 0.28 -17.70
C SER A 63 22.97 0.66 -16.24
N GLY A 64 24.17 1.16 -15.91
CA GLY A 64 24.56 1.53 -14.56
C GLY A 64 25.39 0.46 -13.86
N SER A 65 25.68 0.65 -12.59
CA SER A 65 26.48 -0.27 -11.79
C SER A 65 25.95 -0.44 -10.38
N ILE A 66 26.14 -1.64 -9.81
CA ILE A 66 25.74 -1.99 -8.45
C ILE A 66 26.98 -2.50 -7.71
N SER A 67 27.29 -1.91 -6.55
CA SER A 67 28.33 -2.35 -5.63
C SER A 67 27.68 -3.07 -4.44
N ARG A 68 28.08 -4.31 -4.19
CA ARG A 68 27.49 -5.17 -3.14
C ARG A 68 28.52 -5.44 -2.04
N PRO A 69 28.16 -5.30 -0.74
CA PRO A 69 29.04 -5.60 0.37
C PRO A 69 29.05 -7.12 0.68
N GLY A 70 29.60 -7.93 -0.22
CA GLY A 70 29.59 -9.39 -0.06
C GLY A 70 28.32 -10.06 -0.60
N THR A 71 27.83 -11.09 0.09
CA THR A 71 26.61 -11.81 -0.30
C THR A 71 25.36 -10.99 0.00
N VAL A 72 24.42 -11.00 -0.93
CA VAL A 72 23.10 -10.36 -0.80
C VAL A 72 22.07 -11.46 -0.59
N ALA A 73 21.36 -11.43 0.53
CA ALA A 73 20.21 -12.29 0.75
C ALA A 73 18.91 -11.56 0.35
N TYR A 74 18.02 -12.26 -0.32
CA TYR A 74 16.76 -11.68 -0.81
C TYR A 74 15.57 -12.56 -0.45
N LEU A 75 14.61 -11.97 0.27
CA LEU A 75 13.30 -12.57 0.55
C LEU A 75 12.27 -11.94 -0.40
N PRO A 76 11.78 -12.66 -1.41
CA PRO A 76 10.79 -12.15 -2.33
C PRO A 76 9.40 -12.09 -1.68
N GLN A 77 8.52 -11.23 -2.21
CA GLN A 77 7.12 -11.09 -1.78
C GLN A 77 6.34 -12.41 -1.86
N ASP A 78 6.52 -13.13 -2.95
CA ASP A 78 6.07 -14.51 -3.08
C ASP A 78 7.28 -15.40 -2.88
N LEU A 79 7.30 -16.14 -1.78
CA LEU A 79 8.41 -17.02 -1.46
C LEU A 79 8.63 -18.10 -2.54
N GLY A 80 7.68 -18.25 -3.49
CA GLY A 80 7.74 -19.27 -4.53
C GLY A 80 7.84 -20.70 -3.96
N LEU A 81 7.58 -20.83 -2.66
CA LEU A 81 7.68 -22.11 -1.96
C LEU A 81 6.52 -23.00 -2.41
N THR A 82 6.86 -24.13 -2.95
CA THR A 82 5.86 -25.17 -3.16
C THR A 82 5.46 -25.76 -1.79
N PRO A 83 4.23 -26.24 -1.60
CA PRO A 83 3.83 -26.89 -0.36
C PRO A 83 4.77 -28.03 0.06
N GLN A 84 5.52 -28.58 -0.87
CA GLN A 84 6.47 -29.67 -0.67
C GLN A 84 7.88 -29.23 -0.26
N THR A 85 8.23 -27.94 -0.41
CA THR A 85 9.52 -27.39 0.03
C THR A 85 9.71 -27.68 1.52
N THR A 86 10.85 -28.24 1.89
CA THR A 86 11.15 -28.59 3.29
C THR A 86 11.88 -27.43 3.99
N ILE A 87 11.92 -27.47 5.32
CA ILE A 87 12.77 -26.53 6.09
C ILE A 87 14.24 -26.74 5.71
N ALA A 88 14.67 -27.98 5.47
CA ALA A 88 16.03 -28.29 5.01
C ALA A 88 16.37 -27.59 3.67
N ASP A 89 15.40 -27.51 2.76
CA ASP A 89 15.58 -26.79 1.48
C ASP A 89 15.79 -25.29 1.70
N LEU A 90 15.08 -24.70 2.68
CA LEU A 90 15.26 -23.28 3.02
C LEU A 90 16.67 -23.01 3.52
N PHE A 91 17.23 -23.91 4.34
CA PHE A 91 18.60 -23.81 4.86
C PHE A 91 19.67 -24.32 3.89
N ALA A 92 19.26 -24.81 2.71
CA ALA A 92 20.15 -25.44 1.72
C ALA A 92 21.01 -26.59 2.30
N ILE A 93 20.44 -27.39 3.21
CA ILE A 93 21.12 -28.51 3.86
C ILE A 93 20.52 -29.88 3.48
N THR A 94 19.60 -29.93 2.52
CA THR A 94 18.94 -31.19 2.10
C THR A 94 19.94 -32.24 1.66
N ASP A 95 20.91 -31.87 0.81
CA ASP A 95 21.94 -32.77 0.31
C ASP A 95 22.83 -33.34 1.45
N VAL A 96 23.11 -32.53 2.48
CA VAL A 96 23.86 -32.92 3.67
C VAL A 96 23.07 -33.94 4.48
N LEU A 97 21.78 -33.69 4.72
CA LEU A 97 20.90 -34.58 5.48
C LEU A 97 20.69 -35.92 4.77
N ASP A 98 20.58 -35.90 3.45
CA ASP A 98 20.45 -37.11 2.64
C ASP A 98 21.75 -37.93 2.67
N ALA A 99 22.92 -37.27 2.60
CA ALA A 99 24.22 -37.93 2.75
C ALA A 99 24.39 -38.54 4.13
N LEU A 100 24.03 -37.84 5.21
CA LEU A 100 24.03 -38.39 6.59
C LEU A 100 23.11 -39.59 6.71
N THR A 101 21.93 -39.58 6.09
CA THR A 101 20.98 -40.67 6.11
C THR A 101 21.52 -41.90 5.36
N ALA A 102 22.21 -41.70 4.24
CA ALA A 102 22.85 -42.76 3.46
C ALA A 102 23.99 -43.41 4.23
N LEU A 103 24.82 -42.62 4.93
CA LEU A 103 25.88 -43.14 5.80
C LEU A 103 25.31 -44.03 6.92
N GLU A 104 24.22 -43.62 7.58
CA GLU A 104 23.54 -44.40 8.62
C GLU A 104 22.93 -45.69 8.06
N ALA A 105 22.55 -45.69 6.77
CA ALA A 105 22.06 -46.88 6.08
C ALA A 105 23.20 -47.84 5.66
N GLY A 106 24.47 -47.46 5.88
CA GLY A 106 25.64 -48.30 5.62
C GLY A 106 26.34 -48.04 4.28
N ASP A 107 26.03 -46.97 3.60
CA ASP A 107 26.81 -46.49 2.43
C ASP A 107 27.95 -45.60 2.91
N TYR A 108 29.20 -46.00 2.69
CA TYR A 108 30.41 -45.29 3.12
C TYR A 108 31.21 -44.80 1.91
N SER A 109 30.53 -44.37 0.84
CA SER A 109 31.20 -43.82 -0.34
C SER A 109 31.87 -42.48 -0.02
N GLU A 110 33.04 -42.23 -0.62
CA GLU A 110 33.82 -41.02 -0.40
C GLU A 110 33.03 -39.76 -0.78
N GLU A 111 32.17 -39.83 -1.79
CA GLU A 111 31.28 -38.76 -2.24
C GLU A 111 30.32 -38.24 -1.15
N LEU A 112 29.89 -39.13 -0.21
CA LEU A 112 29.01 -38.71 0.89
C LEU A 112 29.79 -37.87 1.92
N TYR A 113 31.02 -38.25 2.21
CA TYR A 113 31.88 -37.46 3.10
C TYR A 113 32.19 -36.07 2.51
N ASP A 114 32.43 -35.99 1.20
CA ASP A 114 32.66 -34.74 0.52
C ASP A 114 31.42 -33.82 0.56
N ARG A 115 30.20 -34.38 0.43
CA ARG A 115 28.93 -33.64 0.56
C ARG A 115 28.69 -33.13 1.97
N ILE A 116 29.02 -33.90 2.98
CA ILE A 116 28.84 -33.50 4.38
C ILE A 116 29.88 -32.44 4.75
N GLY A 117 31.13 -32.64 4.36
CA GLY A 117 32.23 -31.74 4.74
C GLY A 117 32.29 -31.54 6.25
N ASP A 118 32.23 -30.29 6.71
CA ASP A 118 32.23 -29.93 8.12
C ASP A 118 30.81 -29.82 8.73
N ASN A 119 29.74 -30.13 7.99
CA ASN A 119 28.34 -29.88 8.36
C ASN A 119 27.65 -31.09 9.04
N TRP A 120 28.35 -31.81 9.90
CA TRP A 120 27.83 -33.00 10.58
C TRP A 120 26.63 -32.73 11.50
N ASP A 121 26.52 -31.51 12.03
CA ASP A 121 25.50 -31.02 12.95
C ASP A 121 24.60 -29.95 12.29
N ALA A 122 24.47 -30.00 10.96
CA ALA A 122 23.70 -29.00 10.21
C ALA A 122 22.24 -28.90 10.65
N ALA A 123 21.59 -30.03 10.97
CA ALA A 123 20.22 -30.06 11.47
C ALA A 123 20.07 -29.38 12.82
N GLU A 124 20.99 -29.65 13.74
CA GLU A 124 21.03 -29.11 15.10
C GLU A 124 21.33 -27.62 15.09
N GLN A 125 22.25 -27.18 14.24
CA GLN A 125 22.54 -25.75 14.04
C GLN A 125 21.33 -25.00 13.47
N ALA A 126 20.66 -25.54 12.46
CA ALA A 126 19.46 -24.95 11.87
C ALA A 126 18.32 -24.88 12.90
N GLN A 127 18.12 -25.95 13.69
CA GLN A 127 17.14 -25.98 14.78
C GLN A 127 17.44 -24.92 15.85
N ALA A 128 18.70 -24.79 16.27
CA ALA A 128 19.11 -23.79 17.24
C ALA A 128 18.88 -22.36 16.72
N ALA A 129 19.16 -22.09 15.43
CA ALA A 129 18.87 -20.81 14.80
C ALA A 129 17.37 -20.51 14.78
N LEU A 130 16.52 -21.50 14.44
CA LEU A 130 15.06 -21.36 14.47
C LEU A 130 14.55 -21.09 15.89
N ALA A 131 15.05 -21.80 16.89
CA ALA A 131 14.68 -21.55 18.28
C ALA A 131 15.04 -20.14 18.75
N ALA A 132 16.24 -19.66 18.37
CA ALA A 132 16.71 -18.30 18.69
C ALA A 132 15.87 -17.21 18.02
N SER A 133 15.33 -17.46 16.82
CA SER A 133 14.49 -16.52 16.08
C SER A 133 13.06 -16.39 16.58
N GLY A 134 12.64 -17.21 17.57
CA GLY A 134 11.28 -17.25 18.07
C GLY A 134 10.33 -18.11 17.22
N PHE A 135 10.88 -19.01 16.40
CA PHE A 135 10.09 -20.05 15.72
C PHE A 135 9.33 -20.89 16.75
N SER A 136 8.15 -21.38 16.37
CA SER A 136 7.23 -22.12 17.25
C SER A 136 7.96 -23.03 18.26
N PRO A 137 7.86 -22.79 19.59
CA PRO A 137 8.59 -23.56 20.59
C PRO A 137 8.22 -25.05 20.56
N ALA A 138 6.96 -25.39 20.25
CA ALA A 138 6.50 -26.77 20.15
C ALA A 138 7.17 -27.51 18.98
N LEU A 139 7.36 -26.81 17.85
CA LEU A 139 8.04 -27.38 16.69
C LEU A 139 9.57 -27.43 16.89
N ALA A 140 10.14 -26.39 17.51
CA ALA A 140 11.57 -26.34 17.81
C ALA A 140 12.00 -27.40 18.84
N ALA A 141 11.08 -27.93 19.63
CA ALA A 141 11.35 -29.00 20.60
C ALA A 141 11.32 -30.43 20.00
N THR A 142 11.01 -30.60 18.71
CA THR A 142 11.03 -31.89 18.04
C THR A 142 12.46 -32.30 17.69
N ASP A 143 12.66 -33.56 17.26
CA ASP A 143 13.94 -34.03 16.73
C ASP A 143 14.41 -33.12 15.57
N ALA A 144 15.68 -32.70 15.56
CA ALA A 144 16.24 -31.77 14.62
C ALA A 144 16.02 -32.18 13.16
N ARG A 145 16.29 -33.46 12.86
CA ARG A 145 16.13 -33.98 11.49
C ARG A 145 14.66 -34.09 11.08
N ALA A 146 13.79 -34.48 12.02
CA ALA A 146 12.35 -34.54 11.78
C ALA A 146 11.80 -33.14 11.51
N LEU A 147 12.26 -32.11 12.23
CA LEU A 147 11.93 -30.71 11.98
C LEU A 147 12.37 -30.26 10.58
N MET A 148 13.62 -30.56 10.21
CA MET A 148 14.16 -30.16 8.90
C MET A 148 13.41 -30.81 7.72
N ARG A 149 12.90 -32.00 7.86
CA ARG A 149 12.10 -32.71 6.84
C ARG A 149 10.65 -32.23 6.75
N ARG A 150 10.22 -31.35 7.67
CA ARG A 150 8.88 -30.82 7.66
C ARG A 150 8.67 -29.89 6.46
N THR A 151 7.53 -30.03 5.79
CA THR A 151 7.22 -29.22 4.60
C THR A 151 6.62 -27.87 5.00
N VAL A 152 6.95 -26.82 4.26
CA VAL A 152 6.43 -25.45 4.44
C VAL A 152 4.91 -25.41 4.37
N GLY A 153 4.29 -26.27 3.56
CA GLY A 153 2.83 -26.39 3.48
C GLY A 153 2.13 -26.79 4.78
N THR A 154 2.89 -27.32 5.77
CA THR A 154 2.36 -27.67 7.11
C THR A 154 2.57 -26.59 8.16
N LEU A 155 3.25 -25.50 7.79
CA LEU A 155 3.53 -24.36 8.64
C LEU A 155 2.44 -23.29 8.47
N SER A 156 2.22 -22.48 9.50
CA SER A 156 1.48 -21.25 9.36
C SER A 156 2.27 -20.26 8.48
N GLY A 157 1.60 -19.27 7.90
CA GLY A 157 2.28 -18.23 7.09
C GLY A 157 3.40 -17.53 7.86
N GLY A 158 3.19 -17.24 9.15
CA GLY A 158 4.20 -16.63 10.02
C GLY A 158 5.40 -17.53 10.27
N GLU A 159 5.18 -18.82 10.56
CA GLU A 159 6.25 -19.80 10.73
C GLU A 159 7.06 -19.97 9.45
N ALA A 160 6.42 -20.01 8.28
CA ALA A 160 7.09 -20.12 7.00
C ALA A 160 8.02 -18.92 6.73
N VAL A 161 7.54 -17.68 6.96
CA VAL A 161 8.35 -16.47 6.81
C VAL A 161 9.49 -16.43 7.83
N THR A 162 9.23 -16.79 9.10
CA THR A 162 10.27 -16.83 10.13
C THR A 162 11.34 -17.85 9.79
N ALA A 163 10.97 -19.04 9.31
CA ALA A 163 11.91 -20.08 8.90
C ALA A 163 12.77 -19.61 7.70
N ALA A 164 12.12 -19.05 6.67
CA ALA A 164 12.81 -18.55 5.49
C ALA A 164 13.80 -17.40 5.85
N LEU A 165 13.37 -16.47 6.68
CA LEU A 165 14.20 -15.34 7.11
C LEU A 165 15.37 -15.82 7.97
N THR A 166 15.12 -16.75 8.91
CA THR A 166 16.18 -17.34 9.74
C THR A 166 17.22 -18.06 8.88
N ALA A 167 16.79 -18.79 7.87
CA ALA A 167 17.67 -19.47 6.93
C ALA A 167 18.54 -18.47 6.14
N LEU A 168 17.96 -17.36 5.66
CA LEU A 168 18.69 -16.31 4.97
C LEU A 168 19.74 -15.64 5.89
N VAL A 169 19.38 -15.34 7.14
CA VAL A 169 20.28 -14.74 8.13
C VAL A 169 21.42 -15.69 8.51
N ALA A 170 21.16 -17.00 8.56
CA ALA A 170 22.17 -18.02 8.84
C ALA A 170 23.32 -18.02 7.80
N THR A 171 23.08 -17.56 6.57
CA THR A 171 24.12 -17.39 5.54
C THR A 171 25.08 -16.22 5.82
N ARG A 172 24.85 -15.42 6.87
CA ARG A 172 25.59 -14.20 7.23
C ARG A 172 25.76 -13.25 6.05
N PRO A 173 24.67 -12.74 5.49
CA PRO A 173 24.74 -11.85 4.33
C PRO A 173 25.36 -10.51 4.69
N GLY A 174 25.99 -9.86 3.70
CA GLY A 174 26.46 -8.49 3.82
C GLY A 174 25.32 -7.47 3.79
N VAL A 175 24.17 -7.83 3.20
CA VAL A 175 22.92 -7.06 3.21
C VAL A 175 21.72 -7.99 3.02
N LEU A 176 20.61 -7.66 3.67
CA LEU A 176 19.34 -8.38 3.56
C LEU A 176 18.30 -7.52 2.84
N LEU A 177 17.70 -8.06 1.80
CA LEU A 177 16.63 -7.42 1.02
C LEU A 177 15.32 -8.15 1.30
N LEU A 178 14.29 -7.41 1.75
CA LEU A 178 12.98 -7.96 2.11
C LEU A 178 11.88 -7.30 1.28
N ASP A 179 11.09 -8.10 0.57
CA ASP A 179 10.00 -7.61 -0.27
C ASP A 179 8.64 -7.97 0.36
N GLU A 180 7.99 -7.00 1.00
CA GLU A 180 6.70 -7.14 1.70
C GLU A 180 6.64 -8.31 2.71
N PRO A 181 7.60 -8.40 3.65
CA PRO A 181 7.71 -9.56 4.56
C PRO A 181 6.54 -9.65 5.57
N THR A 182 5.78 -8.58 5.76
CA THR A 182 4.63 -8.50 6.69
C THR A 182 3.32 -8.98 6.08
N ASN A 183 3.28 -9.22 4.76
CA ASN A 183 2.06 -9.66 4.09
C ASN A 183 1.59 -11.02 4.61
N ASN A 184 0.30 -11.11 4.89
CA ASN A 184 -0.37 -12.33 5.41
C ASN A 184 0.12 -12.80 6.79
N LEU A 185 0.89 -11.99 7.53
CA LEU A 185 1.27 -12.29 8.91
C LEU A 185 0.18 -11.80 9.87
N ASP A 186 -0.12 -12.62 10.89
CA ASP A 186 -0.91 -12.20 12.04
C ASP A 186 -0.05 -11.35 13.01
N ALA A 187 -0.67 -10.82 14.06
CA ALA A 187 -0.01 -9.92 15.00
C ALA A 187 1.21 -10.56 15.68
N ASP A 188 1.12 -11.84 16.08
CA ASP A 188 2.21 -12.56 16.75
C ASP A 188 3.41 -12.78 15.82
N ALA A 189 3.14 -13.14 14.57
CA ALA A 189 4.17 -13.34 13.55
C ALA A 189 4.84 -12.01 13.18
N ARG A 190 4.09 -10.89 13.10
CA ARG A 190 4.64 -9.54 12.89
C ARG A 190 5.55 -9.14 14.04
N ALA A 191 5.10 -9.31 15.29
CA ALA A 191 5.92 -9.01 16.47
C ALA A 191 7.23 -9.82 16.49
N THR A 192 7.19 -11.07 16.04
CA THR A 192 8.38 -11.93 15.90
C THR A 192 9.31 -11.40 14.80
N LEU A 193 8.78 -11.01 13.64
CA LEU A 193 9.54 -10.39 12.55
C LEU A 193 10.23 -9.10 13.02
N TYR A 194 9.53 -8.23 13.72
CA TYR A 194 10.10 -6.96 14.21
C TYR A 194 11.26 -7.19 15.18
N ARG A 195 11.08 -8.11 16.16
CA ARG A 195 12.17 -8.47 17.08
C ARG A 195 13.38 -9.04 16.36
N LEU A 196 13.14 -9.84 15.30
CA LEU A 196 14.25 -10.38 14.50
C LEU A 196 14.99 -9.27 13.76
N LEU A 197 14.27 -8.34 13.13
CA LEU A 197 14.87 -7.19 12.44
C LEU A 197 15.72 -6.32 13.38
N ASP A 198 15.27 -6.09 14.62
CA ASP A 198 16.00 -5.30 15.63
C ASP A 198 17.34 -5.95 16.05
N THR A 199 17.56 -7.24 15.78
CA THR A 199 18.74 -8.02 16.18
C THR A 199 19.67 -8.36 15.02
N LEU A 200 19.35 -7.96 13.80
CA LEU A 200 20.15 -8.34 12.62
C LEU A 200 21.53 -7.67 12.62
N PRO A 201 22.60 -8.43 12.33
CA PRO A 201 23.97 -7.90 12.30
C PRO A 201 24.34 -7.20 10.99
N CYS A 202 23.44 -7.15 10.01
CA CYS A 202 23.71 -6.59 8.68
C CYS A 202 22.65 -5.53 8.32
N PRO A 203 22.98 -4.58 7.42
CA PRO A 203 22.00 -3.65 6.88
C PRO A 203 20.82 -4.37 6.21
N VAL A 204 19.63 -3.81 6.38
CA VAL A 204 18.38 -4.31 5.81
C VAL A 204 17.78 -3.25 4.90
N LEU A 205 17.37 -3.65 3.70
CA LEU A 205 16.46 -2.87 2.86
C LEU A 205 15.12 -3.58 2.78
N VAL A 206 14.09 -2.97 3.34
CA VAL A 206 12.74 -3.54 3.38
C VAL A 206 11.77 -2.74 2.53
N VAL A 207 11.06 -3.41 1.64
CA VAL A 207 9.84 -2.87 1.02
C VAL A 207 8.68 -3.29 1.90
N SER A 208 7.93 -2.34 2.42
CA SER A 208 6.73 -2.64 3.21
C SER A 208 5.72 -1.50 3.15
N HIS A 209 4.45 -1.86 3.34
CA HIS A 209 3.33 -0.96 3.57
C HIS A 209 2.80 -1.02 5.01
N ASP A 210 3.49 -1.76 5.86
CA ASP A 210 3.19 -1.90 7.29
C ASP A 210 3.72 -0.68 8.05
N ARG A 211 2.81 0.13 8.60
CA ARG A 211 3.16 1.36 9.31
C ARG A 211 3.96 1.12 10.57
N ASP A 212 3.67 0.04 11.31
CA ASP A 212 4.38 -0.29 12.55
C ASP A 212 5.83 -0.68 12.27
N LEU A 213 6.07 -1.39 11.15
CA LEU A 213 7.42 -1.66 10.67
C LEU A 213 8.13 -0.38 10.23
N LEU A 214 7.44 0.48 9.46
CA LEU A 214 8.01 1.72 8.94
C LEU A 214 8.30 2.76 10.03
N GLU A 215 7.69 2.67 11.21
CA GLU A 215 8.07 3.49 12.37
C GLU A 215 9.36 3.03 13.07
N ARG A 216 9.87 1.85 12.73
CA ARG A 216 11.10 1.26 13.30
C ARG A 216 12.34 1.43 12.42
N VAL A 217 12.20 2.01 11.22
CA VAL A 217 13.31 2.19 10.30
C VAL A 217 14.13 3.45 10.62
N ASP A 218 15.40 3.44 10.21
CA ASP A 218 16.33 4.56 10.41
C ASP A 218 16.35 5.52 9.22
N GLU A 219 15.97 5.02 8.03
CA GLU A 219 15.96 5.77 6.79
C GLU A 219 14.79 5.32 5.89
N VAL A 220 14.20 6.28 5.17
CA VAL A 220 13.16 6.02 4.17
C VAL A 220 13.66 6.44 2.79
N LEU A 221 13.68 5.51 1.85
CA LEU A 221 13.91 5.75 0.42
C LEU A 221 12.56 5.79 -0.30
N GLU A 222 12.22 6.92 -0.90
CA GLU A 222 11.00 7.06 -1.71
C GLU A 222 11.33 6.87 -3.19
N LEU A 223 10.77 5.84 -3.82
CA LEU A 223 10.81 5.63 -5.27
C LEU A 223 9.53 6.16 -5.90
N ARG A 224 9.62 7.32 -6.56
CA ARG A 224 8.47 7.98 -7.18
C ARG A 224 8.81 8.50 -8.56
N GLN A 225 7.97 8.17 -9.56
CA GLN A 225 8.13 8.64 -10.95
C GLN A 225 9.55 8.44 -11.51
N GLY A 226 10.16 7.31 -11.21
CA GLY A 226 11.51 6.97 -11.66
C GLY A 226 12.63 7.74 -10.95
N THR A 227 12.34 8.44 -9.86
CA THR A 227 13.34 9.12 -9.02
C THR A 227 13.39 8.52 -7.63
N LEU A 228 14.57 8.51 -7.02
CA LEU A 228 14.80 8.04 -5.66
C LEU A 228 15.18 9.22 -4.78
N ARG A 229 14.48 9.36 -3.64
CA ARG A 229 14.77 10.37 -2.62
C ARG A 229 15.00 9.68 -1.28
N SER A 230 16.00 10.14 -0.53
CA SER A 230 16.30 9.65 0.81
C SER A 230 15.81 10.64 1.87
N PHE A 231 15.24 10.10 2.95
CA PHE A 231 14.80 10.83 4.13
C PHE A 231 15.33 10.11 5.37
N THR A 232 16.09 10.82 6.18
CA THR A 232 16.59 10.29 7.45
C THR A 232 15.46 10.23 8.47
N GLY A 233 15.39 9.13 9.20
CA GLY A 233 14.37 8.87 10.21
C GLY A 233 13.28 7.92 9.73
N ASN A 234 12.29 7.73 10.58
CA ASN A 234 11.18 6.81 10.38
C ASN A 234 10.08 7.37 9.46
N TYR A 235 9.00 6.62 9.29
CA TYR A 235 7.88 7.02 8.44
C TYR A 235 7.19 8.31 8.89
N SER A 236 7.05 8.53 10.20
CA SER A 236 6.49 9.78 10.74
C SER A 236 7.33 10.99 10.36
N ALA A 237 8.66 10.90 10.44
CA ALA A 237 9.57 11.96 10.00
C ALA A 237 9.47 12.22 8.49
N TYR A 238 9.40 11.16 7.68
CA TYR A 238 9.17 11.25 6.24
C TYR A 238 7.84 11.98 5.94
N ARG A 239 6.73 11.57 6.58
CA ARG A 239 5.41 12.21 6.38
C ARG A 239 5.45 13.69 6.72
N GLN A 240 6.06 14.06 7.85
CA GLN A 240 6.19 15.46 8.25
C GLN A 240 6.99 16.29 7.24
N ALA A 241 8.05 15.73 6.67
CA ALA A 241 8.83 16.39 5.62
C ALA A 241 7.98 16.62 4.36
N ILE A 242 7.26 15.59 3.91
CA ILE A 242 6.38 15.67 2.74
C ILE A 242 5.24 16.67 2.97
N ASP A 243 4.57 16.62 4.11
CA ASP A 243 3.46 17.53 4.44
C ASP A 243 3.95 19.00 4.44
N SER A 244 5.14 19.25 5.01
CA SER A 244 5.77 20.60 4.96
C SER A 244 6.07 21.05 3.54
N GLU A 245 6.60 20.17 2.67
CA GLU A 245 6.85 20.45 1.25
C GLU A 245 5.54 20.75 0.51
N GLN A 246 4.48 19.97 0.76
CA GLN A 246 3.18 20.16 0.11
C GLN A 246 2.50 21.44 0.56
N ASP A 247 2.59 21.80 1.83
CA ASP A 247 2.09 23.07 2.35
C ASP A 247 2.81 24.26 1.71
N ALA A 248 4.12 24.16 1.52
CA ALA A 248 4.90 25.17 0.82
C ALA A 248 4.49 25.26 -0.66
N ALA A 249 4.37 24.12 -1.35
CA ALA A 249 3.93 24.06 -2.75
C ALA A 249 2.51 24.65 -2.93
N ALA A 250 1.60 24.34 -2.00
CA ALA A 250 0.24 24.90 -2.01
C ALA A 250 0.21 26.42 -1.79
N ARG A 251 1.11 26.97 -0.95
CA ARG A 251 1.27 28.42 -0.80
C ARG A 251 1.76 29.05 -2.09
N HIS A 252 2.83 28.52 -2.69
CA HIS A 252 3.38 29.02 -3.94
C HIS A 252 2.38 28.95 -5.11
N LEU A 253 1.56 27.90 -5.18
CA LEU A 253 0.49 27.81 -6.18
C LEU A 253 -0.57 28.89 -5.97
N ARG A 254 -0.97 29.16 -4.71
CA ARG A 254 -1.93 30.23 -4.39
C ARG A 254 -1.41 31.59 -4.82
N GLU A 255 -0.14 31.88 -4.54
CA GLU A 255 0.54 33.11 -4.98
C GLU A 255 0.58 33.22 -6.51
N ALA A 256 1.00 32.15 -7.20
CA ALA A 256 1.04 32.13 -8.67
C ALA A 256 -0.36 32.33 -9.30
N LYS A 257 -1.41 31.73 -8.73
CA LYS A 257 -2.81 31.98 -9.15
C LYS A 257 -3.25 33.43 -8.93
N GLN A 258 -2.79 34.08 -7.86
CA GLN A 258 -3.09 35.48 -7.58
C GLN A 258 -2.40 36.40 -8.61
N VAL A 259 -1.13 36.15 -8.92
CA VAL A 259 -0.38 36.91 -9.95
C VAL A 259 -1.03 36.75 -11.31
N GLU A 260 -1.39 35.51 -11.74
CA GLU A 260 -2.09 35.29 -13.00
C GLU A 260 -3.42 36.06 -13.09
N ARG A 261 -4.21 36.07 -11.99
CA ARG A 261 -5.46 36.86 -11.93
C ARG A 261 -5.22 38.36 -12.03
N GLN A 262 -4.16 38.84 -11.41
CA GLN A 262 -3.79 40.26 -11.47
C GLN A 262 -3.38 40.66 -12.90
N GLU A 263 -2.46 39.93 -13.54
CA GLU A 263 -2.03 40.19 -14.92
C GLU A 263 -3.20 40.12 -15.91
N LYS A 264 -4.14 39.18 -15.70
CA LYS A 264 -5.37 39.14 -16.51
C LYS A 264 -6.24 40.36 -16.37
N ARG A 265 -6.37 40.91 -15.15
CA ARG A 265 -7.11 42.17 -14.91
C ARG A 265 -6.41 43.33 -15.55
N GLU A 266 -5.09 43.48 -15.37
CA GLU A 266 -4.29 44.57 -15.95
C GLU A 266 -4.35 44.55 -17.48
N ARG A 267 -4.32 43.38 -18.11
CA ARG A 267 -4.51 43.25 -19.56
C ARG A 267 -5.88 43.75 -19.99
N ILE A 268 -6.95 43.35 -19.32
CA ILE A 268 -8.32 43.81 -19.64
C ILE A 268 -8.45 45.34 -19.49
N GLU A 269 -7.86 45.93 -18.43
CA GLU A 269 -7.85 47.37 -18.21
C GLU A 269 -7.05 48.10 -19.30
N ALA A 270 -5.88 47.58 -19.69
CA ALA A 270 -5.08 48.11 -20.77
C ALA A 270 -5.84 48.06 -22.11
N GLU A 271 -6.48 46.95 -22.44
CA GLU A 271 -7.32 46.81 -23.64
C GLU A 271 -8.49 47.81 -23.63
N THR A 272 -9.14 48.01 -22.48
CA THR A 272 -10.24 48.96 -22.31
C THR A 272 -9.75 50.40 -22.51
N LYS A 273 -8.59 50.78 -21.96
CA LYS A 273 -7.97 52.10 -22.16
C LYS A 273 -7.60 52.32 -23.62
N LEU A 274 -7.00 51.32 -24.28
CA LEU A 274 -6.66 51.40 -25.69
C LEU A 274 -7.89 51.53 -26.59
N ALA A 275 -8.97 50.82 -26.29
CA ALA A 275 -10.24 50.93 -27.02
C ALA A 275 -10.89 52.29 -26.86
N ARG A 276 -10.83 52.90 -25.65
CA ARG A 276 -11.32 54.26 -25.40
C ARG A 276 -10.48 55.28 -26.16
N ALA A 277 -9.15 55.19 -26.13
CA ALA A 277 -8.24 56.06 -26.86
C ALA A 277 -8.44 55.95 -28.39
N ALA A 278 -8.64 54.77 -28.93
CA ALA A 278 -8.92 54.53 -30.34
C ALA A 278 -10.25 55.20 -30.77
N ARG A 279 -11.32 55.06 -29.96
CA ARG A 279 -12.61 55.75 -30.22
C ARG A 279 -12.47 57.26 -30.20
N ALA A 280 -11.77 57.83 -29.20
CA ALA A 280 -11.53 59.28 -29.13
C ALA A 280 -10.72 59.75 -30.32
N GLY A 281 -9.69 59.02 -30.75
CA GLY A 281 -8.91 59.36 -31.95
C GLY A 281 -9.74 59.30 -33.23
N ALA A 282 -10.61 58.27 -33.40
CA ALA A 282 -11.51 58.19 -34.55
C ALA A 282 -12.51 59.36 -34.60
N THR A 283 -13.05 59.78 -33.44
CA THR A 283 -13.95 60.94 -33.34
C THR A 283 -13.21 62.26 -33.71
N ALA A 284 -11.98 62.45 -33.25
CA ALA A 284 -11.15 63.59 -33.57
C ALA A 284 -10.81 63.64 -35.08
N GLN A 285 -10.55 62.47 -35.68
CA GLN A 285 -10.29 62.34 -37.12
C GLN A 285 -11.55 62.68 -37.98
N ALA A 286 -12.72 62.23 -37.56
CA ALA A 286 -14.00 62.50 -38.21
C ALA A 286 -14.33 64.02 -38.18
N ASN A 287 -13.96 64.74 -37.12
CA ASN A 287 -14.17 66.17 -36.96
C ASN A 287 -13.16 67.03 -37.72
N ARG A 288 -12.30 66.49 -38.60
CA ARG A 288 -11.32 67.13 -39.45
C ARG A 288 -10.42 68.19 -38.77
N ARG A 289 -10.00 67.97 -37.53
CA ARG A 289 -9.10 68.86 -36.79
C ARG A 289 -7.64 68.44 -37.05
N GLY A 290 -6.98 69.10 -38.06
CA GLY A 290 -5.55 68.92 -38.37
C GLY A 290 -5.25 68.59 -39.83
N SER A 291 -3.94 68.59 -40.21
CA SER A 291 -3.46 68.23 -41.56
C SER A 291 -3.57 66.67 -41.75
N ARG A 292 -3.98 66.23 -42.94
CA ARG A 292 -4.08 64.82 -43.31
C ARG A 292 -2.81 63.98 -43.01
N MET A 293 -1.65 64.61 -43.28
CA MET A 293 -0.34 63.97 -43.16
C MET A 293 0.08 63.78 -41.68
N SER A 294 -0.14 64.83 -40.85
CA SER A 294 0.15 64.75 -39.41
C SER A 294 -0.78 63.80 -38.67
N MET A 295 -2.04 63.68 -39.10
CA MET A 295 -3.01 62.75 -38.54
C MET A 295 -2.69 61.27 -38.88
N GLY A 296 -2.20 61.01 -40.10
CA GLY A 296 -1.76 59.71 -40.52
C GLY A 296 -0.54 59.22 -39.73
N LEU A 297 0.46 60.06 -39.53
CA LEU A 297 1.64 59.78 -38.71
C LEU A 297 1.29 59.52 -37.24
N ALA A 298 0.39 60.29 -36.65
CA ALA A 298 -0.09 60.14 -35.29
C ALA A 298 -0.89 58.83 -35.12
N ALA A 299 -1.75 58.47 -36.08
CA ALA A 299 -2.50 57.24 -36.07
C ALA A 299 -1.58 55.99 -36.13
N SER A 300 -0.56 56.00 -37.00
CA SER A 300 0.41 54.91 -37.12
C SER A 300 1.31 54.76 -35.89
N SER A 301 1.68 55.88 -35.26
CA SER A 301 2.42 55.87 -33.97
C SER A 301 1.57 55.32 -32.83
N ALA A 302 0.30 55.72 -32.74
CA ALA A 302 -0.64 55.23 -31.74
C ALA A 302 -0.91 53.71 -31.91
N GLN A 303 -1.04 53.25 -33.16
CA GLN A 303 -1.18 51.79 -33.44
C GLN A 303 0.05 51.00 -33.02
N ARG A 304 1.28 51.48 -33.31
CA ARG A 304 2.53 50.82 -32.87
C ARG A 304 2.65 50.80 -31.35
N SER A 305 2.33 51.87 -30.66
CA SER A 305 2.32 51.94 -29.20
C SER A 305 1.27 50.98 -28.59
N ALA A 306 0.07 50.95 -29.16
CA ALA A 306 -0.98 50.02 -28.73
C ALA A 306 -0.58 48.54 -28.94
N ALA A 307 0.07 48.21 -30.06
CA ALA A 307 0.58 46.89 -30.33
C ALA A 307 1.66 46.47 -29.30
N LYS A 308 2.60 47.35 -28.98
CA LYS A 308 3.64 47.13 -27.98
C LYS A 308 3.04 46.92 -26.58
N ILE A 309 2.04 47.71 -26.17
CA ILE A 309 1.35 47.56 -24.88
C ILE A 309 0.65 46.18 -24.81
N ARG A 310 -0.10 45.79 -25.85
CA ARG A 310 -0.76 44.47 -25.92
C ARG A 310 0.25 43.35 -25.83
N GLN A 311 1.35 43.43 -26.58
CA GLN A 311 2.40 42.40 -26.57
C GLN A 311 3.04 42.28 -25.18
N THR A 312 3.30 43.38 -24.49
CA THR A 312 3.87 43.37 -23.13
C THR A 312 2.93 42.70 -22.13
N HIS A 313 1.63 43.09 -22.10
CA HIS A 313 0.67 42.47 -21.18
C HIS A 313 0.39 41.02 -21.54
N GLN A 314 0.35 40.64 -22.83
CA GLN A 314 0.21 39.24 -23.24
C GLN A 314 1.42 38.42 -22.77
N GLY A 315 2.65 38.91 -22.98
CA GLY A 315 3.86 38.22 -22.53
C GLY A 315 3.92 38.01 -20.99
N ARG A 316 3.46 39.01 -20.21
CA ARG A 316 3.35 38.88 -18.76
C ARG A 316 2.32 37.84 -18.34
N LEU A 317 1.15 37.82 -18.97
CA LEU A 317 0.11 36.83 -18.71
C LEU A 317 0.58 35.39 -19.07
N ASP A 318 1.27 35.26 -20.21
CA ASP A 318 1.81 33.98 -20.65
C ASP A 318 2.87 33.46 -19.65
N ALA A 319 3.76 34.33 -19.16
CA ALA A 319 4.75 34.01 -18.13
C ALA A 319 4.09 33.62 -16.80
N ALA A 320 3.09 34.40 -16.35
CA ALA A 320 2.34 34.06 -15.13
C ALA A 320 1.59 32.72 -15.24
N THR A 321 0.99 32.43 -16.40
CA THR A 321 0.32 31.17 -16.69
C THR A 321 1.30 30.01 -16.71
N ALA A 322 2.48 30.17 -17.29
CA ALA A 322 3.54 29.16 -17.28
C ALA A 322 4.03 28.87 -15.86
N THR A 323 4.24 29.91 -15.05
CA THR A 323 4.63 29.79 -13.64
C THR A 323 3.56 29.03 -12.84
N ARG A 324 2.27 29.38 -12.99
CA ARG A 324 1.18 28.66 -12.34
C ARG A 324 1.17 27.18 -12.71
N LYS A 325 1.29 26.87 -14.01
CA LYS A 325 1.33 25.46 -14.48
C LYS A 325 2.54 24.69 -13.93
N ALA A 326 3.69 25.34 -13.80
CA ALA A 326 4.87 24.74 -13.18
C ALA A 326 4.59 24.42 -11.69
N ARG A 327 4.07 25.40 -10.93
CA ARG A 327 3.73 25.21 -9.51
C ARG A 327 2.61 24.19 -9.27
N GLU A 328 1.72 24.02 -10.24
CA GLU A 328 0.66 23.02 -10.17
C GLU A 328 1.20 21.57 -10.26
N ARG A 329 2.33 21.38 -10.94
CA ARG A 329 3.03 20.09 -11.02
C ARG A 329 3.77 19.72 -9.74
N ASP A 330 4.15 20.73 -8.93
CA ASP A 330 4.84 20.52 -7.66
C ASP A 330 3.89 19.96 -6.58
N ILE A 331 2.58 20.08 -6.79
CA ILE A 331 1.58 19.53 -5.87
C ILE A 331 1.39 18.05 -6.17
N ARG A 332 1.56 17.22 -5.14
CA ARG A 332 1.18 15.80 -5.23
C ARG A 332 -0.33 15.70 -5.42
N GLU A 333 -0.76 14.81 -6.31
CA GLU A 333 -2.20 14.59 -6.57
C GLU A 333 -2.90 13.80 -5.45
N ASP A 334 -2.41 13.88 -4.21
CA ASP A 334 -3.06 13.31 -3.02
C ASP A 334 -4.30 14.16 -2.68
N GLN A 335 -5.34 14.06 -3.51
CA GLN A 335 -6.54 14.88 -3.37
C GLN A 335 -7.46 14.28 -2.32
N ALA A 336 -7.98 15.16 -1.45
CA ALA A 336 -9.04 14.80 -0.53
C ALA A 336 -10.28 14.29 -1.29
N ILE A 337 -10.79 13.15 -0.84
CA ILE A 337 -11.99 12.52 -1.38
C ILE A 337 -13.18 13.12 -0.64
N TYR A 338 -14.18 13.55 -1.40
CA TYR A 338 -15.47 13.97 -0.87
C TYR A 338 -16.54 13.08 -1.47
N LEU A 339 -16.89 12.01 -0.76
CA LEU A 339 -18.05 11.18 -1.08
C LEU A 339 -19.22 11.65 -0.23
N ASP A 340 -20.36 11.87 -0.87
CA ASP A 340 -21.63 12.05 -0.20
C ASP A 340 -22.43 10.75 -0.36
N LEU A 341 -22.62 10.03 0.75
CA LEU A 341 -23.26 8.70 0.78
C LEU A 341 -24.50 8.69 1.68
N PRO A 342 -25.49 9.59 1.44
CA PRO A 342 -26.64 9.77 2.36
C PRO A 342 -27.50 8.50 2.48
N GLY A 343 -27.49 7.64 1.46
CA GLY A 343 -28.24 6.38 1.46
C GLY A 343 -27.69 5.30 2.39
N THR A 344 -26.47 5.49 2.93
CA THR A 344 -25.82 4.52 3.84
C THR A 344 -26.23 4.71 5.29
N ARG A 345 -26.85 5.84 5.63
CA ARG A 345 -27.19 6.21 7.01
C ARG A 345 -28.11 5.21 7.68
N VAL A 346 -27.71 4.75 8.86
CA VAL A 346 -28.47 3.82 9.70
C VAL A 346 -28.86 4.51 11.01
N PRO A 347 -30.17 4.49 11.37
CA PRO A 347 -30.60 5.00 12.67
C PRO A 347 -30.00 4.22 13.85
N ALA A 348 -29.69 4.93 14.96
CA ALA A 348 -29.07 4.38 16.17
C ALA A 348 -29.85 3.21 16.71
N GLY A 349 -30.31 2.40 16.85
CA GLY A 349 -31.11 1.28 17.37
C GLY A 349 -31.64 0.33 16.27
N LYS A 350 -31.36 0.61 14.99
CA LYS A 350 -31.70 -0.33 13.94
C LYS A 350 -30.75 -1.52 13.97
N ARG A 351 -31.26 -2.72 14.16
CA ARG A 351 -30.49 -3.94 14.04
C ARG A 351 -30.04 -4.17 12.59
N VAL A 352 -28.74 -4.40 12.38
CA VAL A 352 -28.15 -4.64 11.05
C VAL A 352 -27.57 -6.03 10.91
N LEU A 353 -27.08 -6.63 12.00
CA LEU A 353 -26.55 -7.99 12.02
C LEU A 353 -26.87 -8.67 13.34
N GLU A 354 -27.12 -9.97 13.30
CA GLU A 354 -27.26 -10.82 14.48
C GLU A 354 -26.63 -12.18 14.22
N LEU A 355 -25.70 -12.55 15.10
CA LEU A 355 -24.97 -13.82 15.07
C LEU A 355 -25.21 -14.55 16.39
N THR A 356 -25.42 -15.87 16.32
CA THR A 356 -25.51 -16.75 17.50
C THR A 356 -24.48 -17.87 17.39
N LEU A 357 -23.78 -18.15 18.50
CA LEU A 357 -22.80 -19.24 18.59
C LEU A 357 -23.50 -20.58 18.38
N ARG A 358 -22.98 -21.42 17.48
CA ARG A 358 -23.45 -22.80 17.30
C ARG A 358 -23.07 -23.63 18.52
N GLN A 359 -24.03 -24.18 19.20
CA GLN A 359 -23.80 -25.19 20.22
C GLN A 359 -23.34 -26.50 19.53
N GLY A 360 -22.08 -26.86 19.75
CA GLY A 360 -21.53 -28.11 19.23
C GLY A 360 -22.26 -29.31 19.77
N THR A 361 -22.61 -30.26 18.92
CA THR A 361 -23.17 -31.58 19.28
C THR A 361 -22.08 -32.54 19.81
N GLY A 362 -21.19 -32.07 20.69
CA GLY A 362 -20.11 -32.81 21.31
C GLY A 362 -20.05 -32.51 22.80
N ALA A 363 -20.42 -33.46 23.61
CA ALA A 363 -20.25 -33.44 25.07
C ALA A 363 -18.76 -33.42 25.40
N ASP A 364 -18.23 -32.24 25.61
CA ASP A 364 -17.13 -31.84 26.49
C ASP A 364 -16.71 -30.41 26.16
N SER A 365 -17.43 -29.48 26.71
CA SER A 365 -16.97 -28.08 26.70
C SER A 365 -17.37 -27.41 28.01
N SER A 366 -16.42 -27.46 28.93
CA SER A 366 -16.40 -26.52 30.05
C SER A 366 -16.26 -25.10 29.48
N PRO A 367 -17.06 -24.11 29.91
CA PRO A 367 -16.95 -22.76 29.39
C PRO A 367 -15.62 -22.17 29.82
N TYR A 368 -14.87 -21.69 28.87
CA TYR A 368 -13.75 -20.74 28.96
C TYR A 368 -13.21 -20.40 30.35
N GLN A 369 -12.13 -21.04 30.75
CA GLN A 369 -11.12 -20.48 31.64
C GLN A 369 -9.88 -20.15 30.79
N GLY A 370 -9.95 -19.08 30.03
CA GLY A 370 -8.79 -18.46 29.43
C GLY A 370 -8.13 -17.58 30.47
N GLU A 371 -6.85 -17.85 30.74
CA GLU A 371 -5.98 -16.97 31.52
C GLU A 371 -6.01 -15.57 30.93
N GLN A 372 -6.31 -14.59 31.77
CA GLN A 372 -6.19 -13.17 31.45
C GLN A 372 -4.69 -12.86 31.30
N GLU A 373 -4.16 -12.90 30.11
CA GLU A 373 -2.90 -12.23 29.80
C GLU A 373 -3.13 -10.73 30.02
N GLN A 374 -2.35 -10.19 30.95
CA GLN A 374 -2.34 -8.75 31.29
C GLN A 374 -1.96 -7.97 30.05
N ALA A 375 -2.91 -7.21 29.51
CA ALA A 375 -2.69 -6.26 28.42
C ALA A 375 -1.73 -5.18 28.90
N ASP A 376 -0.69 -4.96 28.12
CA ASP A 376 0.21 -3.81 28.25
C ASP A 376 -0.54 -2.52 27.88
N ASP A 377 -0.23 -1.44 28.58
CA ASP A 377 -0.98 -0.17 28.57
C ASP A 377 -1.11 0.42 27.16
N GLY A 378 -2.32 0.43 26.61
CA GLY A 378 -2.69 1.30 25.47
C GLY A 378 -3.51 0.67 24.33
N ALA A 379 -3.62 -0.66 24.24
CA ALA A 379 -4.46 -1.32 23.24
C ALA A 379 -5.90 -1.49 23.75
N ALA A 380 -6.90 -1.26 22.89
CA ALA A 380 -8.30 -1.55 23.20
C ALA A 380 -8.44 -3.02 23.62
N ALA A 381 -8.97 -3.27 24.82
CA ALA A 381 -9.11 -4.62 25.36
C ALA A 381 -9.94 -5.48 24.41
N ALA A 382 -9.30 -6.52 23.84
CA ALA A 382 -9.97 -7.46 22.94
C ALA A 382 -11.00 -8.29 23.72
N THR A 383 -12.25 -8.21 23.32
CA THR A 383 -13.36 -8.95 23.96
C THR A 383 -13.62 -10.22 23.14
N PRO A 384 -13.69 -11.42 23.78
CA PRO A 384 -14.12 -12.62 23.08
C PRO A 384 -15.48 -12.42 22.44
N LEU A 385 -15.69 -13.01 21.26
CA LEU A 385 -16.99 -12.92 20.57
C LEU A 385 -18.06 -13.56 21.48
N PRO A 386 -19.15 -12.82 21.83
CA PRO A 386 -20.18 -13.31 22.74
C PRO A 386 -20.99 -14.44 22.10
N GLU A 387 -21.69 -15.25 22.91
CA GLU A 387 -22.62 -16.27 22.41
C GLU A 387 -23.66 -15.71 21.46
N ARG A 388 -24.07 -14.47 21.65
CA ARG A 388 -24.97 -13.74 20.77
C ARG A 388 -24.45 -12.32 20.55
N LEU A 389 -24.13 -12.01 19.32
CA LEU A 389 -23.72 -10.67 18.89
C LEU A 389 -24.83 -9.98 18.11
N ILE A 390 -25.20 -8.79 18.55
CA ILE A 390 -26.17 -7.92 17.85
C ILE A 390 -25.47 -6.62 17.50
N VAL A 391 -25.37 -6.30 16.21
CA VAL A 391 -24.84 -5.02 15.72
C VAL A 391 -25.98 -4.09 15.40
N GLN A 392 -25.95 -2.87 15.93
CA GLN A 392 -27.02 -1.88 15.80
C GLN A 392 -26.49 -0.52 15.32
N GLY A 393 -27.30 0.18 14.57
CA GLY A 393 -26.97 1.53 14.13
C GLY A 393 -25.67 1.60 13.33
N PRO A 394 -24.93 2.71 13.43
CA PRO A 394 -23.67 2.90 12.70
C PRO A 394 -22.46 2.38 13.51
N GLU A 395 -22.62 1.24 14.22
CA GLU A 395 -21.52 0.64 14.97
C GLU A 395 -20.35 0.25 14.05
N ARG A 396 -19.14 0.45 14.56
CA ARG A 396 -17.89 0.14 13.85
C ARG A 396 -17.11 -0.90 14.64
N LEU A 397 -17.09 -2.12 14.13
CA LEU A 397 -16.55 -3.29 14.79
C LEU A 397 -15.32 -3.83 14.07
N ARG A 398 -14.30 -4.22 14.82
CA ARG A 398 -13.17 -5.00 14.34
C ARG A 398 -13.31 -6.46 14.74
N LEU A 399 -13.16 -7.37 13.78
CA LEU A 399 -13.08 -8.80 14.03
C LEU A 399 -11.61 -9.22 13.99
N ALA A 400 -11.05 -9.53 15.14
CA ALA A 400 -9.68 -9.98 15.32
C ALA A 400 -9.58 -11.50 15.52
N GLY A 401 -8.39 -12.05 15.47
CA GLY A 401 -8.09 -13.46 15.70
C GLY A 401 -6.91 -13.94 14.86
N ALA A 402 -6.26 -15.01 15.29
CA ALA A 402 -5.12 -15.59 14.60
C ALA A 402 -5.47 -16.03 13.17
N ASN A 403 -4.46 -16.26 12.34
CA ASN A 403 -4.66 -16.85 11.02
C ASN A 403 -5.24 -18.27 11.18
N GLY A 404 -6.23 -18.59 10.34
CA GLY A 404 -6.95 -19.89 10.43
C GLY A 404 -8.06 -19.95 11.50
N SER A 405 -8.32 -18.89 12.29
CA SER A 405 -9.41 -18.88 13.29
C SER A 405 -10.83 -18.86 12.69
N GLY A 406 -10.97 -18.84 11.36
CA GLY A 406 -12.27 -18.88 10.70
C GLY A 406 -12.90 -17.50 10.41
N LYS A 407 -12.15 -16.38 10.52
CA LYS A 407 -12.66 -15.01 10.24
C LYS A 407 -13.34 -14.91 8.88
N SER A 408 -12.62 -15.22 7.80
CA SER A 408 -13.17 -15.14 6.43
C SER A 408 -14.29 -16.15 6.18
N THR A 409 -14.27 -17.32 6.87
CA THR A 409 -15.35 -18.29 6.83
C THR A 409 -16.63 -17.71 7.46
N LEU A 410 -16.50 -17.05 8.61
CA LEU A 410 -17.61 -16.35 9.24
C LEU A 410 -18.17 -15.25 8.34
N LEU A 411 -17.33 -14.41 7.73
CA LEU A 411 -17.78 -13.36 6.82
C LEU A 411 -18.53 -13.93 5.61
N ARG A 412 -18.05 -15.01 5.01
CA ARG A 412 -18.75 -15.69 3.91
C ARG A 412 -20.07 -16.30 4.37
N ALA A 413 -20.13 -16.90 5.55
CA ALA A 413 -21.37 -17.43 6.14
C ALA A 413 -22.39 -16.30 6.35
N ILE A 414 -21.97 -15.13 6.86
CA ILE A 414 -22.81 -13.93 6.96
C ILE A 414 -23.35 -13.55 5.58
N MET A 415 -22.56 -13.67 4.52
CA MET A 415 -22.98 -13.35 3.15
C MET A 415 -23.90 -14.39 2.51
N GLY A 416 -24.12 -15.53 3.18
CA GLY A 416 -25.05 -16.57 2.74
C GLY A 416 -24.40 -17.69 1.92
N ASP A 417 -23.08 -17.83 1.99
CA ASP A 417 -22.35 -18.98 1.43
C ASP A 417 -22.71 -20.22 2.28
N ALA A 418 -23.46 -21.17 1.69
CA ALA A 418 -23.95 -22.36 2.36
C ALA A 418 -22.79 -23.24 2.87
N GLN A 419 -21.72 -23.42 2.09
CA GLN A 419 -20.56 -24.22 2.48
C GLN A 419 -19.80 -23.57 3.65
N ALA A 420 -19.66 -22.24 3.64
CA ALA A 420 -19.07 -21.51 4.75
C ALA A 420 -19.97 -21.56 5.99
N ALA A 421 -21.29 -21.48 5.80
CA ALA A 421 -22.26 -21.55 6.88
C ALA A 421 -22.25 -22.90 7.60
N ASP A 422 -21.95 -24.02 6.92
CA ASP A 422 -21.85 -25.34 7.54
C ASP A 422 -20.65 -25.49 8.46
N THR A 423 -19.56 -24.78 8.18
CA THR A 423 -18.29 -24.85 8.91
C THR A 423 -18.07 -23.68 9.87
N ALA A 424 -18.87 -22.60 9.78
CA ALA A 424 -18.74 -21.45 10.66
C ALA A 424 -19.21 -21.78 12.09
N HIS A 425 -18.51 -21.23 13.08
CA HIS A 425 -18.87 -21.39 14.50
C HIS A 425 -20.11 -20.59 14.92
N TYR A 426 -20.51 -19.63 14.12
CA TYR A 426 -21.67 -18.78 14.34
C TYR A 426 -22.70 -18.94 13.22
N THR A 427 -23.97 -18.87 13.60
CA THR A 427 -25.10 -18.79 12.67
C THR A 427 -25.46 -17.34 12.46
N CYS A 428 -25.71 -16.93 11.24
CA CYS A 428 -26.26 -15.61 10.93
C CYS A 428 -27.77 -15.65 11.01
N ASP A 429 -28.34 -15.18 12.13
CA ASP A 429 -29.80 -15.21 12.34
C ASP A 429 -30.50 -14.06 11.65
N TYR A 430 -29.82 -12.92 11.53
CA TYR A 430 -30.32 -11.75 10.82
C TYR A 430 -29.19 -10.95 10.18
N ARG A 431 -29.45 -10.49 8.98
CA ARG A 431 -28.61 -9.53 8.26
C ARG A 431 -29.50 -8.58 7.46
N VAL A 432 -29.20 -7.29 7.51
CA VAL A 432 -29.89 -6.31 6.67
C VAL A 432 -29.72 -6.63 5.19
N ALA A 433 -30.78 -6.46 4.39
CA ALA A 433 -30.74 -6.83 2.97
C ALA A 433 -29.65 -6.09 2.19
N ASN A 434 -29.47 -4.79 2.51
CA ASN A 434 -28.47 -3.93 1.87
C ASN A 434 -27.12 -4.09 2.59
N THR A 435 -26.41 -5.17 2.32
CA THR A 435 -25.08 -5.46 2.85
C THR A 435 -24.07 -5.44 1.72
N GLY A 436 -23.04 -4.61 1.86
CA GLY A 436 -21.88 -4.59 0.98
C GLY A 436 -20.77 -5.50 1.53
N TYR A 437 -20.10 -6.24 0.68
CA TYR A 437 -18.98 -7.08 1.05
C TYR A 437 -17.80 -6.88 0.12
N LEU A 438 -16.64 -6.64 0.71
CA LEU A 438 -15.36 -6.57 0.01
C LEU A 438 -14.48 -7.73 0.49
N PRO A 439 -14.33 -8.79 -0.29
CA PRO A 439 -13.52 -9.95 0.07
C PRO A 439 -12.03 -9.66 -0.05
N GLN A 440 -11.21 -10.42 0.66
CA GLN A 440 -9.74 -10.33 0.60
C GLN A 440 -9.20 -10.49 -0.83
N ARG A 441 -9.79 -11.39 -1.64
CA ARG A 441 -9.45 -11.56 -3.05
C ARG A 441 -10.55 -11.02 -3.93
N LEU A 442 -10.21 -9.98 -4.70
CA LEU A 442 -11.16 -9.33 -5.60
C LEU A 442 -11.30 -10.12 -6.92
N ALA A 443 -12.50 -10.61 -7.18
CA ALA A 443 -12.85 -11.25 -8.46
C ALA A 443 -13.68 -10.26 -9.30
N LEU A 444 -12.99 -9.36 -10.00
CA LEU A 444 -13.64 -8.41 -10.92
C LEU A 444 -13.55 -8.91 -12.37
N PRO A 445 -14.60 -8.72 -13.19
CA PRO A 445 -14.58 -8.99 -14.63
C PRO A 445 -13.46 -8.17 -15.30
N GLN A 446 -12.51 -8.86 -15.93
CA GLN A 446 -11.29 -8.23 -16.45
C GLN A 446 -11.54 -7.41 -17.74
N ASP A 447 -12.57 -7.75 -18.50
CA ASP A 447 -12.96 -7.18 -19.79
C ASP A 447 -13.92 -5.98 -19.66
N GLN A 448 -14.55 -5.80 -18.51
CA GLN A 448 -15.46 -4.69 -18.26
C GLN A 448 -14.71 -3.43 -17.83
N SER A 449 -15.25 -2.26 -18.22
CA SER A 449 -14.71 -0.98 -17.74
C SER A 449 -15.23 -0.64 -16.34
N MET A 450 -14.51 0.25 -15.65
CA MET A 450 -14.94 0.79 -14.34
C MET A 450 -16.36 1.35 -14.41
N LEU A 451 -16.66 2.11 -15.46
CA LEU A 451 -17.96 2.72 -15.68
C LEU A 451 -19.05 1.67 -15.79
N GLN A 452 -18.82 0.60 -16.57
CA GLN A 452 -19.79 -0.50 -16.73
C GLN A 452 -20.07 -1.23 -15.42
N LEU A 453 -19.02 -1.48 -14.61
CA LEU A 453 -19.19 -2.15 -13.32
C LEU A 453 -20.02 -1.34 -12.34
N VAL A 454 -19.74 -0.04 -12.20
CA VAL A 454 -20.48 0.83 -11.28
C VAL A 454 -21.91 1.07 -11.78
N MET A 455 -22.13 1.22 -13.09
CA MET A 455 -23.48 1.30 -13.67
C MET A 455 -24.30 0.02 -13.45
N ALA A 456 -23.66 -1.14 -13.54
CA ALA A 456 -24.33 -2.42 -13.26
C ALA A 456 -24.76 -2.55 -11.79
N ALA A 457 -23.95 -2.04 -10.86
CA ALA A 457 -24.27 -2.00 -9.43
C ALA A 457 -25.34 -0.95 -9.08
N ASN A 458 -25.49 0.08 -9.90
CA ASN A 458 -26.46 1.14 -9.69
C ASN A 458 -27.20 1.52 -10.99
N PRO A 459 -28.19 0.73 -11.41
CA PRO A 459 -28.94 0.95 -12.66
C PRO A 459 -29.82 2.20 -12.63
N THR A 460 -29.97 2.87 -11.48
CA THR A 460 -30.82 4.08 -11.34
C THR A 460 -30.05 5.36 -11.67
N LEU A 461 -28.70 5.33 -11.65
CA LEU A 461 -27.86 6.47 -12.00
C LEU A 461 -27.66 6.58 -13.51
N THR A 462 -27.61 7.82 -13.99
CA THR A 462 -27.18 8.12 -15.34
C THR A 462 -25.68 7.96 -15.48
N GLU A 463 -25.20 7.72 -16.70
CA GLU A 463 -23.76 7.64 -17.00
C GLU A 463 -22.98 8.87 -16.48
N GLN A 464 -23.57 10.07 -16.64
CA GLN A 464 -22.92 11.30 -16.17
C GLN A 464 -22.78 11.34 -14.64
N GLN A 465 -23.79 10.90 -13.90
CA GLN A 465 -23.73 10.83 -12.44
C GLN A 465 -22.64 9.84 -11.98
N VAL A 466 -22.58 8.66 -12.61
CA VAL A 466 -21.54 7.67 -12.30
C VAL A 466 -20.14 8.22 -12.62
N ARG A 467 -19.98 8.95 -13.72
CA ARG A 467 -18.71 9.62 -14.04
C ARG A 467 -18.32 10.67 -13.01
N ASP A 468 -19.29 11.45 -12.53
CA ASP A 468 -19.08 12.47 -11.51
C ASP A 468 -18.67 11.84 -10.17
N ASP A 469 -19.30 10.72 -9.77
CA ASP A 469 -18.95 9.97 -8.57
C ASP A 469 -17.58 9.29 -8.69
N LEU A 470 -17.27 8.68 -9.84
CA LEU A 470 -15.94 8.15 -10.13
C LEU A 470 -14.86 9.24 -10.14
N ALA A 471 -15.20 10.45 -10.62
CA ALA A 471 -14.28 11.58 -10.58
C ALA A 471 -13.99 12.04 -9.13
N ARG A 472 -14.98 11.99 -8.22
CA ARG A 472 -14.80 12.23 -6.78
C ARG A 472 -13.90 11.17 -6.13
N LEU A 473 -13.93 9.93 -6.65
CA LEU A 473 -13.04 8.83 -6.28
C LEU A 473 -11.69 8.85 -7.02
N LEU A 474 -11.34 10.00 -7.63
CA LEU A 474 -10.09 10.26 -8.35
C LEU A 474 -9.91 9.47 -9.66
N PHE A 475 -10.97 8.87 -10.19
CA PHE A 475 -10.96 8.34 -11.56
C PHE A 475 -11.39 9.41 -12.55
N ARG A 476 -10.45 9.93 -13.35
CA ARG A 476 -10.72 11.09 -14.20
C ARG A 476 -10.73 10.75 -15.70
N ARG A 477 -11.58 11.46 -16.43
CA ARG A 477 -11.64 11.52 -17.90
C ARG A 477 -11.81 10.13 -18.52
N GLU A 478 -10.96 9.81 -19.51
CA GLU A 478 -11.04 8.59 -20.30
C GLU A 478 -10.66 7.31 -19.54
N ARG A 479 -9.98 7.43 -18.38
CA ARG A 479 -9.58 6.26 -17.58
C ARG A 479 -10.75 5.43 -17.08
N VAL A 480 -11.94 6.01 -16.92
CA VAL A 480 -13.17 5.29 -16.51
C VAL A 480 -13.63 4.26 -17.55
N HIS A 481 -13.16 4.37 -18.79
CA HIS A 481 -13.46 3.44 -19.88
C HIS A 481 -12.42 2.31 -20.00
N LEU A 482 -11.31 2.36 -19.26
CA LEU A 482 -10.31 1.31 -19.31
C LEU A 482 -10.86 0.00 -18.71
N PRO A 483 -10.56 -1.16 -19.35
CA PRO A 483 -10.89 -2.45 -18.78
C PRO A 483 -10.20 -2.65 -17.43
N VAL A 484 -10.89 -3.31 -16.49
CA VAL A 484 -10.33 -3.57 -15.14
C VAL A 484 -9.05 -4.39 -15.19
N GLY A 485 -8.89 -5.24 -16.20
CA GLY A 485 -7.70 -6.07 -16.39
C GLY A 485 -6.38 -5.30 -16.54
N VAL A 486 -6.42 -4.05 -17.03
CA VAL A 486 -5.21 -3.23 -17.23
C VAL A 486 -4.92 -2.31 -16.03
N LEU A 487 -5.76 -2.32 -14.99
CA LEU A 487 -5.60 -1.49 -13.81
C LEU A 487 -4.58 -2.08 -12.83
N SER A 488 -3.91 -1.21 -12.10
CA SER A 488 -3.09 -1.60 -10.95
C SER A 488 -3.93 -2.26 -9.84
N GLY A 489 -3.29 -2.97 -8.92
CA GLY A 489 -3.97 -3.59 -7.77
C GLY A 489 -4.77 -2.57 -6.94
N GLY A 490 -4.17 -1.42 -6.63
CA GLY A 490 -4.83 -0.34 -5.90
C GLY A 490 -6.00 0.29 -6.67
N GLU A 491 -5.88 0.47 -7.99
CA GLU A 491 -7.00 0.95 -8.81
C GLU A 491 -8.14 -0.06 -8.87
N ARG A 492 -7.84 -1.36 -9.03
CA ARG A 492 -8.86 -2.42 -8.97
C ARG A 492 -9.59 -2.44 -7.63
N PHE A 493 -8.85 -2.27 -6.53
CA PHE A 493 -9.43 -2.16 -5.20
C PHE A 493 -10.39 -0.96 -5.09
N ARG A 494 -9.96 0.22 -5.55
CA ARG A 494 -10.80 1.43 -5.56
C ARG A 494 -12.07 1.25 -6.38
N VAL A 495 -11.98 0.59 -7.54
CA VAL A 495 -13.16 0.25 -8.37
C VAL A 495 -14.09 -0.71 -7.64
N ALA A 496 -13.57 -1.76 -7.01
CA ALA A 496 -14.37 -2.70 -6.23
C ALA A 496 -15.12 -2.00 -5.09
N LEU A 497 -14.42 -1.15 -4.32
CA LEU A 497 -15.04 -0.38 -3.25
C LEU A 497 -16.08 0.60 -3.79
N ALA A 498 -15.79 1.31 -4.89
CA ALA A 498 -16.75 2.21 -5.55
C ALA A 498 -18.03 1.45 -5.96
N THR A 499 -17.88 0.27 -6.54
CA THR A 499 -19.01 -0.58 -6.95
C THR A 499 -19.88 -0.96 -5.76
N VAL A 500 -19.29 -1.21 -4.59
CA VAL A 500 -20.02 -1.54 -3.36
C VAL A 500 -20.65 -0.31 -2.74
N LEU A 501 -19.91 0.79 -2.58
CA LEU A 501 -20.39 2.00 -1.90
C LEU A 501 -21.47 2.75 -2.69
N LEU A 502 -21.37 2.74 -4.02
CA LEU A 502 -22.30 3.41 -4.92
C LEU A 502 -23.45 2.48 -5.37
N ALA A 503 -23.57 1.28 -4.82
CA ALA A 503 -24.66 0.36 -5.16
C ALA A 503 -26.04 0.93 -4.81
N SER A 504 -27.07 0.50 -5.55
CA SER A 504 -28.46 0.84 -5.26
C SER A 504 -29.27 -0.44 -5.01
N PRO A 505 -29.87 -0.58 -3.82
CA PRO A 505 -29.84 0.34 -2.68
C PRO A 505 -28.48 0.42 -1.99
N ALA A 506 -28.14 1.58 -1.42
CA ALA A 506 -26.86 1.80 -0.74
C ALA A 506 -26.68 0.84 0.46
N PRO A 507 -25.46 0.33 0.70
CA PRO A 507 -25.21 -0.62 1.78
C PRO A 507 -25.37 0.05 3.15
N GLN A 508 -26.12 -0.60 4.04
CA GLN A 508 -26.31 -0.19 5.44
C GLN A 508 -25.38 -0.95 6.40
N LEU A 509 -24.87 -2.08 5.98
CA LEU A 509 -23.77 -2.82 6.59
C LEU A 509 -22.69 -3.00 5.55
N LEU A 510 -21.46 -2.63 5.87
CA LEU A 510 -20.29 -2.85 5.03
C LEU A 510 -19.33 -3.80 5.75
N ILE A 511 -18.97 -4.88 5.07
CA ILE A 511 -18.06 -5.90 5.57
C ILE A 511 -16.78 -5.84 4.73
N LEU A 512 -15.63 -5.71 5.38
CA LEU A 512 -14.32 -5.64 4.75
C LEU A 512 -13.42 -6.76 5.29
N ASP A 513 -12.88 -7.59 4.41
CA ASP A 513 -11.99 -8.69 4.76
C ASP A 513 -10.56 -8.37 4.34
N GLU A 514 -9.70 -8.01 5.30
CA GLU A 514 -8.29 -7.60 5.13
C GLU A 514 -8.11 -6.55 4.01
N PRO A 515 -8.81 -5.41 4.07
CA PRO A 515 -8.86 -4.44 2.96
C PRO A 515 -7.52 -3.73 2.71
N THR A 516 -6.61 -3.72 3.68
CA THR A 516 -5.29 -3.07 3.55
C THR A 516 -4.24 -3.97 2.92
N ASN A 517 -4.48 -5.29 2.81
CA ASN A 517 -3.53 -6.20 2.21
C ASN A 517 -3.24 -5.87 0.74
N ASN A 518 -1.96 -5.83 0.38
CA ASN A 518 -1.47 -5.51 -0.97
C ASN A 518 -1.84 -4.09 -1.47
N LEU A 519 -2.30 -3.18 -0.60
CA LEU A 519 -2.49 -1.78 -0.93
C LEU A 519 -1.22 -0.98 -0.60
N ASP A 520 -0.88 -0.03 -1.47
CA ASP A 520 0.12 0.97 -1.14
C ASP A 520 -0.44 2.01 -0.14
N MET A 521 0.44 2.76 0.48
CA MET A 521 0.09 3.74 1.52
C MET A 521 -0.93 4.77 1.02
N ALA A 522 -0.78 5.22 -0.24
CA ALA A 522 -1.72 6.17 -0.85
C ALA A 522 -3.11 5.56 -1.00
N SER A 523 -3.21 4.27 -1.36
CA SER A 523 -4.49 3.56 -1.46
C SER A 523 -5.12 3.30 -0.08
N VAL A 524 -4.31 3.07 0.97
CA VAL A 524 -4.81 2.96 2.35
C VAL A 524 -5.33 4.31 2.84
N ASP A 525 -4.60 5.40 2.65
CA ASP A 525 -5.06 6.76 2.99
C ASP A 525 -6.34 7.12 2.23
N TRP A 526 -6.42 6.74 0.96
CA TRP A 526 -7.63 6.88 0.14
C TRP A 526 -8.82 6.10 0.72
N LEU A 527 -8.61 4.84 1.13
CA LEU A 527 -9.64 4.00 1.74
C LEU A 527 -10.18 4.62 3.03
N ILE A 528 -9.30 5.11 3.91
CA ILE A 528 -9.70 5.78 5.16
C ILE A 528 -10.58 6.99 4.86
N GLN A 529 -10.20 7.84 3.90
CA GLN A 529 -10.99 9.01 3.53
C GLN A 529 -12.35 8.62 2.93
N ALA A 530 -12.40 7.58 2.09
CA ALA A 530 -13.65 7.09 1.51
C ALA A 530 -14.62 6.57 2.59
N LEU A 531 -14.09 5.81 3.58
CA LEU A 531 -14.87 5.25 4.68
C LEU A 531 -15.22 6.28 5.76
N ALA A 532 -14.53 7.41 5.85
CA ALA A 532 -14.89 8.50 6.75
C ALA A 532 -16.28 9.10 6.43
N SER A 533 -16.68 9.06 5.16
CA SER A 533 -18.01 9.54 4.70
C SER A 533 -19.11 8.47 4.80
N TYR A 534 -18.78 7.25 5.19
CA TYR A 534 -19.75 6.16 5.32
C TYR A 534 -20.47 6.23 6.67
N GLU A 535 -21.82 6.31 6.65
CA GLU A 535 -22.69 6.47 7.83
C GLU A 535 -23.41 5.18 8.26
N GLY A 536 -23.06 4.05 7.67
CA GLY A 536 -23.61 2.72 8.01
C GLY A 536 -22.79 1.97 9.05
N ALA A 537 -23.22 0.76 9.39
CA ALA A 537 -22.47 -0.16 10.24
C ALA A 537 -21.26 -0.73 9.47
N LEU A 538 -20.14 -0.88 10.16
CA LEU A 538 -18.89 -1.36 9.58
C LEU A 538 -18.37 -2.56 10.37
N LEU A 539 -18.10 -3.67 9.68
CA LEU A 539 -17.44 -4.84 10.23
C LEU A 539 -16.15 -5.09 9.45
N VAL A 540 -15.01 -4.98 10.10
CA VAL A 540 -13.69 -5.06 9.46
C VAL A 540 -12.85 -6.17 10.07
N VAL A 541 -12.30 -7.01 9.22
CA VAL A 541 -11.16 -7.87 9.56
C VAL A 541 -9.91 -7.15 9.09
N SER A 542 -9.01 -6.82 9.99
CA SER A 542 -7.70 -6.24 9.65
C SER A 542 -6.69 -6.45 10.77
N HIS A 543 -5.43 -6.63 10.37
CA HIS A 543 -4.27 -6.69 11.26
C HIS A 543 -3.52 -5.35 11.32
N ASP A 544 -3.98 -4.31 10.62
CA ASP A 544 -3.40 -2.97 10.62
C ASP A 544 -4.03 -2.12 11.72
N GLU A 545 -3.31 -1.95 12.84
CA GLU A 545 -3.77 -1.19 14.02
C GLU A 545 -3.98 0.29 13.68
N ALA A 546 -3.07 0.89 12.92
CA ALA A 546 -3.14 2.29 12.56
C ALA A 546 -4.35 2.60 11.66
N PHE A 547 -4.66 1.71 10.72
CA PHE A 547 -5.87 1.77 9.91
C PHE A 547 -7.14 1.65 10.77
N CYS A 548 -7.18 0.67 11.67
CA CYS A 548 -8.31 0.46 12.57
C CYS A 548 -8.58 1.67 13.47
N ALA A 549 -7.53 2.26 14.05
CA ALA A 549 -7.62 3.44 14.90
C ALA A 549 -8.15 4.66 14.11
N GLN A 550 -7.68 4.89 12.90
CA GLN A 550 -8.13 6.00 12.05
C GLN A 550 -9.59 5.88 11.60
N LEU A 551 -10.12 4.66 11.49
CA LEU A 551 -11.53 4.40 11.20
C LEU A 551 -12.42 4.45 12.45
N GLY A 552 -11.85 4.58 13.64
CA GLY A 552 -12.61 4.56 14.91
C GLY A 552 -13.20 3.18 15.23
N LEU A 553 -12.50 2.10 14.86
CA LEU A 553 -12.85 0.72 15.19
C LEU A 553 -12.42 0.45 16.65
N THR A 554 -13.21 0.91 17.61
CA THR A 554 -12.90 0.83 19.05
C THR A 554 -13.30 -0.51 19.66
N ASP A 555 -14.32 -1.15 19.10
CA ASP A 555 -14.83 -2.42 19.61
C ASP A 555 -14.16 -3.58 18.89
N VAL A 556 -13.27 -4.28 19.61
CA VAL A 556 -12.50 -5.40 19.06
C VAL A 556 -13.11 -6.71 19.56
N LEU A 557 -13.62 -7.50 18.62
CA LEU A 557 -14.16 -8.83 18.87
C LEU A 557 -13.16 -9.88 18.43
N THR A 558 -12.81 -10.83 19.28
CA THR A 558 -11.79 -11.85 18.97
C THR A 558 -12.40 -13.22 18.76
N LEU A 559 -12.09 -13.84 17.62
CA LEU A 559 -12.36 -15.26 17.40
C LEU A 559 -11.27 -16.11 18.04
N PRO A 560 -11.63 -17.10 18.88
CA PRO A 560 -10.66 -17.98 19.49
C PRO A 560 -9.94 -18.87 18.46
N LYS A 561 -8.69 -19.25 18.74
CA LYS A 561 -8.02 -20.33 18.02
C LYS A 561 -8.73 -21.66 18.35
N HIS A 562 -9.14 -22.40 17.34
CA HIS A 562 -9.49 -23.82 17.52
C HIS A 562 -8.24 -24.67 17.28
N HIS A 563 -7.90 -25.47 18.27
CA HIS A 563 -6.85 -26.50 18.19
C HIS A 563 -7.36 -27.74 17.47
#